data_bb999a623aa88a9ff85197aaafcee4e6
#
_entry.id   bb999a623aa88a9ff85197aaafcee4e6
#
_cell.length_a   1.000
_cell.length_b   1.000
_cell.length_c   1.000
_cell.angle_alpha   90.00
_cell.angle_beta   90.00
_cell.angle_gamma   90.00
#
_symmetry.space_group_name_H-M   'P 1'
#
loop_
_entity.id
_entity.type
_entity.pdbx_description
1 polymer ?
#
loop_
_entity_poly.entity_id
_entity_poly.type
_entity_poly.pdbx_seq_one_letter_code
_entity_poly.pdbx_strand_id
1 'polypeptide(L)' 'MTKVLVSDPIDQAGIDILGQVAQVDQRTGLSADELKAIIGDYDALMIRSGTQVTADVIEVADRLRIIGRA' A
#
# COMPACT_ATOMS: atom_id res chain seq x y z
N MET A 1 9.37 -6.31 11.06
CA MET A 1 8.10 -6.84 10.54
C MET A 1 7.77 -6.13 9.24
N THR A 2 7.32 -6.87 8.26
CA THR A 2 6.91 -6.29 6.97
C THR A 2 5.67 -5.43 7.16
N LYS A 3 5.72 -4.23 6.62
CA LYS A 3 4.59 -3.29 6.65
C LYS A 3 3.96 -3.20 5.27
N VAL A 4 2.66 -3.45 5.21
CA VAL A 4 1.88 -3.42 3.97
C VAL A 4 0.87 -2.29 4.04
N LEU A 5 0.87 -1.43 3.03
CA LEU A 5 -0.17 -0.42 2.87
C LEU A 5 -1.21 -0.94 1.87
N VAL A 6 -2.47 -0.93 2.27
CA VAL A 6 -3.60 -1.23 1.40
C VAL A 6 -4.32 0.09 1.13
N SER A 7 -4.13 0.63 -0.07
CA SER A 7 -4.62 1.97 -0.41
C SER A 7 -5.96 1.99 -1.15
N ASP A 8 -6.46 0.83 -1.52
CA ASP A 8 -7.79 0.68 -2.11
C ASP A 8 -8.59 -0.37 -1.33
N PRO A 9 -9.93 -0.30 -1.33
CA PRO A 9 -10.75 -1.32 -0.67
C PRO A 9 -10.52 -2.68 -1.31
N ILE A 10 -10.14 -3.66 -0.50
CA ILE A 10 -10.04 -5.06 -0.93
C ILE A 10 -10.86 -5.93 0.02
N ASP A 11 -11.08 -7.18 -0.35
CA ASP A 11 -11.86 -8.12 0.45
C ASP A 11 -11.22 -8.28 1.83
N GLN A 12 -12.06 -8.22 2.87
CA GLN A 12 -11.61 -8.37 4.27
C GLN A 12 -10.87 -9.69 4.50
N ALA A 13 -11.28 -10.76 3.81
CA ALA A 13 -10.58 -12.05 3.90
C ALA A 13 -9.12 -11.94 3.49
N GLY A 14 -8.83 -11.16 2.46
CA GLY A 14 -7.45 -10.91 2.02
C GLY A 14 -6.66 -10.10 3.05
N ILE A 15 -7.29 -9.09 3.65
CA ILE A 15 -6.69 -8.29 4.72
C ILE A 15 -6.35 -9.18 5.92
N ASP A 16 -7.26 -10.05 6.32
CA ASP A 16 -7.06 -10.93 7.47
C ASP A 16 -5.90 -11.90 7.25
N ILE A 17 -5.77 -12.44 6.04
CA ILE A 17 -4.68 -13.34 5.69
C ILE A 17 -3.34 -12.59 5.74
N LEU A 18 -3.27 -11.41 5.16
CA LEU A 18 -2.05 -10.59 5.20
C LEU A 18 -1.67 -10.21 6.63
N GLY A 19 -2.66 -9.92 7.47
CA GLY A 19 -2.44 -9.54 8.86
C GLY A 19 -1.81 -10.63 9.71
N GLN A 20 -1.84 -11.89 9.26
CA GLN A 20 -1.19 -12.99 9.97
C GLN A 20 0.33 -12.98 9.80
N VAL A 21 0.84 -12.38 8.74
CA VAL A 21 2.27 -12.43 8.38
C VAL A 21 2.92 -11.05 8.29
N ALA A 22 2.14 -9.99 8.37
CA ALA A 22 2.63 -8.62 8.19
C ALA A 22 1.78 -7.64 8.99
N GLN A 23 2.33 -6.44 9.22
CA GLN A 23 1.55 -5.32 9.71
C GLN A 23 0.82 -4.70 8.51
N VAL A 24 -0.50 -4.71 8.53
CA VAL A 24 -1.32 -4.19 7.43
C VAL A 24 -2.02 -2.91 7.88
N ASP A 25 -1.78 -1.82 7.16
CA ASP A 25 -2.49 -0.57 7.35
C ASP A 25 -3.39 -0.34 6.15
N GLN A 26 -4.69 -0.21 6.40
CA GLN A 26 -5.67 0.06 5.35
C GLN A 26 -6.02 1.53 5.36
N ARG A 27 -5.58 2.26 4.34
CA ARG A 27 -5.79 3.70 4.19
C ARG A 27 -6.28 4.00 2.78
N THR A 28 -7.59 4.09 2.65
CA THR A 28 -8.23 4.32 1.35
C THR A 28 -8.55 5.80 1.14
N GLY A 29 -8.82 6.17 -0.10
CA GLY A 29 -9.19 7.55 -0.44
C GLY A 29 -8.02 8.53 -0.39
N LEU A 30 -6.78 8.04 -0.49
CA LEU A 30 -5.61 8.90 -0.46
C LEU A 30 -5.44 9.65 -1.78
N SER A 31 -5.12 10.94 -1.70
CA SER A 31 -4.60 11.67 -2.86
C SER A 31 -3.18 11.23 -3.18
N ALA A 32 -2.68 11.60 -4.36
CA ALA A 32 -1.31 11.30 -4.74
C ALA A 32 -0.31 11.88 -3.73
N ASP A 33 -0.54 13.10 -3.25
CA ASP A 33 0.33 13.75 -2.28
C ASP A 33 0.30 13.04 -0.93
N GLU A 34 -0.88 12.61 -0.49
CA GLU A 34 -1.03 11.87 0.75
C GLU A 34 -0.31 10.51 0.67
N LEU A 35 -0.44 9.82 -0.45
CA LEU A 35 0.24 8.55 -0.69
C LEU A 35 1.76 8.75 -0.65
N LYS A 36 2.27 9.78 -1.32
CA LYS A 36 3.70 10.11 -1.31
C LYS A 36 4.22 10.37 0.10
N ALA A 37 3.40 10.98 0.95
CA ALA A 37 3.82 11.33 2.31
C ALA A 37 4.04 10.11 3.20
N ILE A 38 3.36 8.99 2.92
CA ILE A 38 3.39 7.83 3.81
C ILE A 38 4.07 6.60 3.22
N ILE A 39 4.18 6.51 1.88
CA ILE A 39 4.63 5.28 1.23
C ILE A 39 6.06 4.86 1.61
N GLY A 40 6.89 5.81 1.98
CA GLY A 40 8.27 5.53 2.37
C GLY A 40 8.42 4.64 3.60
N ASP A 41 7.37 4.50 4.40
CA ASP A 41 7.37 3.68 5.61
C ASP A 41 6.94 2.23 5.34
N TYR A 42 6.57 1.89 4.12
CA TYR A 42 5.98 0.58 3.79
C TYR A 42 6.90 -0.24 2.90
N ASP A 43 6.86 -1.54 3.13
CA ASP A 43 7.62 -2.53 2.35
C ASP A 43 6.83 -3.03 1.14
N ALA A 44 5.51 -3.00 1.21
CA ALA A 44 4.62 -3.45 0.14
C ALA A 44 3.39 -2.54 0.02
N LEU A 45 2.87 -2.46 -1.19
CA LEU A 45 1.65 -1.70 -1.50
C LEU A 45 0.66 -2.60 -2.22
N MET A 46 -0.57 -2.66 -1.70
CA MET A 46 -1.67 -3.37 -2.35
C MET A 46 -2.67 -2.36 -2.89
N ILE A 47 -2.98 -2.47 -4.17
CA ILE A 47 -3.89 -1.56 -4.86
C ILE A 47 -4.96 -2.30 -5.65
N ARG A 48 -5.98 -1.56 -6.04
CA ARG A 48 -6.94 -1.91 -7.08
C ARG A 48 -6.97 -0.77 -8.10
N SER A 49 -8.10 -0.54 -8.70
CA SER A 49 -8.23 0.48 -9.76
C SER A 49 -8.27 1.92 -9.24
N GLY A 50 -8.51 2.14 -7.95
CA GLY A 50 -8.66 3.48 -7.38
C GLY A 50 -7.33 4.21 -7.14
N THR A 51 -6.25 3.48 -6.95
CA THR A 51 -4.93 4.07 -6.71
C THR A 51 -4.10 4.06 -7.97
N GLN A 52 -3.51 5.22 -8.28
CA GLN A 52 -2.53 5.34 -9.36
C GLN A 52 -1.13 5.43 -8.75
N VAL A 53 -0.25 4.52 -9.17
CA VAL A 53 1.15 4.54 -8.75
C VAL A 53 1.93 5.26 -9.84
N THR A 54 2.32 6.49 -9.54
CA THR A 54 3.08 7.33 -10.47
C THR A 54 4.58 7.21 -10.21
N ALA A 55 5.38 7.71 -11.14
CA ALA A 55 6.82 7.77 -10.96
C ALA A 55 7.21 8.56 -9.71
N ASP A 56 6.48 9.62 -9.39
CA ASP A 56 6.72 10.43 -8.20
C ASP A 56 6.56 9.63 -6.91
N VAL A 57 5.55 8.76 -6.86
CA VAL A 57 5.33 7.88 -5.69
C VAL A 57 6.47 6.89 -5.56
N ILE A 58 6.87 6.29 -6.68
CA ILE A 58 7.96 5.30 -6.68
C ILE A 58 9.28 5.93 -6.23
N GLU A 59 9.55 7.15 -6.62
CA GLU A 59 10.79 7.86 -6.25
C GLU A 59 10.97 8.02 -4.74
N VAL A 60 9.87 8.19 -4.01
CA VAL A 60 9.92 8.38 -2.55
C VAL A 60 9.66 7.09 -1.77
N ALA A 61 9.39 5.99 -2.46
CA ALA A 61 9.08 4.70 -1.85
C ALA A 61 10.37 3.90 -1.58
N ASP A 62 11.20 4.40 -0.69
CA ASP A 62 12.56 3.89 -0.47
C ASP A 62 12.58 2.45 0.07
N ARG A 63 11.57 2.05 0.82
CA ARG A 63 11.50 0.72 1.43
C ARG A 63 10.67 -0.26 0.60
N LEU A 64 9.95 0.24 -0.40
CA LEU A 64 8.99 -0.56 -1.14
C LEU A 64 9.67 -1.63 -1.97
N ARG A 65 9.27 -2.87 -1.79
CA ARG A 65 9.85 -4.03 -2.48
C ARG A 65 8.87 -4.66 -3.46
N ILE A 66 7.58 -4.50 -3.24
CA ILE A 66 6.56 -5.13 -4.06
C ILE A 66 5.30 -4.29 -4.13
N ILE A 67 4.67 -4.28 -5.29
CA ILE A 67 3.36 -3.69 -5.50
C ILE A 67 2.46 -4.81 -6.00
N GLY A 68 1.40 -5.11 -5.25
CA GLY A 68 0.40 -6.09 -5.63
C GLY A 68 -0.88 -5.41 -6.09
N ARG A 69 -1.56 -6.04 -7.03
CA ARG A 69 -2.83 -5.54 -7.54
C ARG A 69 -3.90 -6.62 -7.38
N ALA A 70 -4.99 -6.25 -6.77
CA ALA A 70 -6.13 -7.16 -6.60
C ALA A 70 -7.09 -7.09 -7.78
#